data_931438c94842a65c54ebe116708e3fe1
#
_entry.id   931438c94842a65c54ebe116708e3fe1
#
_cell.length_a   1.000
_cell.length_b   1.000
_cell.length_c   1.000
_cell.angle_alpha   90.00
_cell.angle_beta   90.00
_cell.angle_gamma   90.00
#
_symmetry.space_group_name_H-M   'P 1'
#
loop_
_entity.id
_entity.type
_entity.pdbx_description
1 polymer ?
#
loop_
_entity_poly.entity_id
_entity_poly.type
_entity_poly.pdbx_seq_one_letter_code
_entity_poly.pdbx_strand_id
1 'polypeptide(L)'
;MVAPGENPVAAGGKKPPGKEEHPMRNQTFGIELETTGIGREATAKAIARYFGTTARYVGAHLGDWHVPMPDGRKWVVERDGSVTDPSAEVVSPVCRWDDLPMVLAVAKAIRAAGAKADSSCGIHVHIGLGEHTPASLRRLVNIVNAKEDLLTQALGIAPYRRERWCAPVAPEFLAALNRAKPDSFEKMAQLWYKYSGGSSRDWRECARTHYDSSRYHLLNLHAAFSTERPAHTIEFRAFNGTLDPDKILAYIQLCLAISAQALTSKAASPIRPVTDNPKYAFRCWLLKLGFIGDDYKTAREVLIKLLPGNSAWRQVA
;
A
#
# COMPACT_ATOMS: atom_id res chain seq x y z
N MET A 1 -33.63 -60.18 -23.55
CA MET A 1 -32.84 -59.23 -24.32
C MET A 1 -33.43 -57.88 -24.04
N VAL A 2 -32.74 -57.10 -23.20
CA VAL A 2 -33.16 -55.75 -22.83
C VAL A 2 -32.07 -54.82 -23.40
N ALA A 3 -32.48 -53.82 -24.20
CA ALA A 3 -31.61 -52.86 -24.84
C ALA A 3 -31.04 -51.86 -23.79
N PRO A 4 -29.80 -51.35 -23.96
CA PRO A 4 -29.21 -50.41 -23.03
C PRO A 4 -29.77 -48.98 -23.26
N GLY A 5 -30.16 -48.36 -22.16
CA GLY A 5 -30.70 -46.99 -22.12
C GLY A 5 -29.62 -45.92 -22.41
N GLU A 6 -30.04 -44.93 -23.15
CA GLU A 6 -29.28 -43.72 -23.48
C GLU A 6 -29.02 -42.87 -22.24
N ASN A 7 -27.75 -42.46 -22.02
CA ASN A 7 -27.36 -41.46 -21.02
C ASN A 7 -27.81 -40.09 -21.47
N PRO A 8 -28.44 -39.28 -20.61
CA PRO A 8 -28.73 -37.89 -20.94
C PRO A 8 -27.44 -37.04 -20.96
N VAL A 9 -27.20 -36.42 -22.09
CA VAL A 9 -26.17 -35.40 -22.30
C VAL A 9 -26.38 -34.28 -21.30
N ALA A 10 -25.40 -34.06 -20.42
CA ALA A 10 -25.40 -32.92 -19.49
C ALA A 10 -25.40 -31.61 -20.27
N ALA A 11 -26.47 -30.84 -20.11
CA ALA A 11 -26.57 -29.49 -20.64
C ALA A 11 -25.46 -28.62 -20.05
N GLY A 12 -24.56 -28.14 -20.90
CA GLY A 12 -23.50 -27.22 -20.55
C GLY A 12 -24.12 -25.91 -20.05
N GLY A 13 -24.19 -25.77 -18.72
CA GLY A 13 -24.55 -24.50 -18.08
C GLY A 13 -23.52 -23.45 -18.47
N LYS A 14 -23.93 -22.43 -19.23
CA LYS A 14 -23.13 -21.24 -19.46
C LYS A 14 -22.79 -20.64 -18.07
N LYS A 15 -21.49 -20.63 -17.74
CA LYS A 15 -20.95 -19.89 -16.60
C LYS A 15 -21.52 -18.47 -16.67
N PRO A 16 -22.09 -17.89 -15.59
CA PRO A 16 -22.56 -16.50 -15.62
C PRO A 16 -21.39 -15.61 -16.07
N PRO A 17 -21.65 -14.52 -16.83
CA PRO A 17 -20.59 -13.63 -17.28
C PRO A 17 -19.79 -13.20 -16.07
N GLY A 18 -18.50 -13.55 -16.04
CA GLY A 18 -17.60 -13.20 -14.95
C GLY A 18 -17.70 -11.68 -14.76
N LYS A 19 -17.91 -11.23 -13.51
CA LYS A 19 -17.67 -9.83 -13.16
C LYS A 19 -16.29 -9.50 -13.73
N GLU A 20 -16.20 -8.52 -14.64
CA GLU A 20 -14.90 -8.03 -15.11
C GLU A 20 -14.05 -7.78 -13.88
N GLU A 21 -12.99 -8.56 -13.71
CA GLU A 21 -12.13 -8.44 -12.53
C GLU A 21 -11.52 -7.05 -12.57
N HIS A 22 -11.93 -6.21 -11.64
CA HIS A 22 -11.44 -4.84 -11.55
C HIS A 22 -9.91 -4.90 -11.37
N PRO A 23 -9.09 -4.18 -12.18
CA PRO A 23 -7.62 -4.27 -12.15
C PRO A 23 -6.99 -4.12 -10.77
N MET A 24 -7.69 -3.49 -9.83
CA MET A 24 -7.32 -3.38 -8.43
C MET A 24 -7.19 -4.74 -7.74
N ARG A 25 -8.03 -5.73 -8.08
CA ARG A 25 -8.09 -7.05 -7.42
C ARG A 25 -7.04 -8.03 -7.90
N ASN A 26 -6.42 -7.76 -9.05
CA ASN A 26 -5.41 -8.64 -9.66
C ASN A 26 -3.99 -8.38 -9.15
N GLN A 27 -3.81 -7.33 -8.36
CA GLN A 27 -2.52 -6.95 -7.81
C GLN A 27 -2.21 -7.68 -6.51
N THR A 28 -0.93 -7.77 -6.19
CA THR A 28 -0.45 -8.20 -4.87
C THR A 28 -0.12 -6.99 -4.01
N PHE A 29 -0.24 -7.16 -2.70
CA PHE A 29 0.16 -6.15 -1.74
C PHE A 29 0.83 -6.77 -0.52
N GLY A 30 1.52 -5.94 0.25
CA GLY A 30 2.01 -6.21 1.61
C GLY A 30 1.70 -5.02 2.50
N ILE A 31 1.72 -5.23 3.80
CA ILE A 31 1.55 -4.17 4.79
C ILE A 31 2.55 -4.33 5.92
N GLU A 32 3.10 -3.22 6.36
CA GLU A 32 3.90 -3.08 7.59
C GLU A 32 3.07 -2.26 8.58
N LEU A 33 2.87 -2.80 9.79
CA LEU A 33 2.14 -2.14 10.88
C LEU A 33 3.11 -1.89 12.03
N GLU A 34 3.49 -0.64 12.23
CA GLU A 34 4.28 -0.24 13.39
C GLU A 34 3.37 -0.10 14.62
N THR A 35 3.79 -0.69 15.73
CA THR A 35 3.01 -0.74 16.97
C THR A 35 3.86 -0.53 18.20
N THR A 36 3.24 0.01 19.26
CA THR A 36 3.78 0.13 20.62
C THR A 36 2.90 -0.60 21.63
N GLY A 37 3.28 -0.54 22.91
CA GLY A 37 2.48 -1.08 24.04
C GLY A 37 2.77 -2.53 24.36
N ILE A 38 3.12 -3.37 23.40
CA ILE A 38 3.61 -4.74 23.60
C ILE A 38 4.82 -5.01 22.71
N GLY A 39 5.73 -5.86 23.19
CA GLY A 39 6.93 -6.21 22.44
C GLY A 39 6.70 -7.29 21.39
N ARG A 40 7.72 -7.53 20.54
CA ARG A 40 7.71 -8.45 19.40
C ARG A 40 7.21 -9.85 19.75
N GLU A 41 7.70 -10.45 20.85
CA GLU A 41 7.29 -11.80 21.27
C GLU A 41 5.78 -11.87 21.56
N ALA A 42 5.25 -10.91 22.32
CA ALA A 42 3.83 -10.86 22.65
C ALA A 42 2.97 -10.65 21.40
N THR A 43 3.42 -9.79 20.51
CA THR A 43 2.79 -9.53 19.19
C THR A 43 2.77 -10.80 18.35
N ALA A 44 3.91 -11.48 18.19
CA ALA A 44 4.02 -12.71 17.41
C ALA A 44 3.15 -13.84 18.00
N LYS A 45 3.10 -13.98 19.33
CA LYS A 45 2.21 -14.94 20.00
C LYS A 45 0.73 -14.61 19.81
N ALA A 46 0.34 -13.34 19.72
CA ALA A 46 -1.03 -12.94 19.43
C ALA A 46 -1.45 -13.34 18.01
N ILE A 47 -0.57 -13.11 17.02
CA ILE A 47 -0.80 -13.53 15.64
C ILE A 47 -0.85 -15.06 15.52
N ALA A 48 0.07 -15.77 16.20
CA ALA A 48 0.10 -17.23 16.21
C ALA A 48 -1.19 -17.83 16.77
N ARG A 49 -1.74 -17.26 17.85
CA ARG A 49 -3.05 -17.68 18.40
C ARG A 49 -4.18 -17.54 17.41
N TYR A 50 -4.18 -16.45 16.62
CA TYR A 50 -5.20 -16.25 15.59
C TYR A 50 -5.16 -17.36 14.53
N PHE A 51 -3.96 -17.80 14.12
CA PHE A 51 -3.79 -18.84 13.11
C PHE A 51 -3.81 -20.28 13.69
N GLY A 52 -3.84 -20.46 15.01
CA GLY A 52 -3.70 -21.76 15.65
C GLY A 52 -2.31 -22.37 15.45
N THR A 53 -1.26 -21.54 15.34
CA THR A 53 0.13 -21.95 15.09
C THR A 53 1.05 -21.52 16.23
N THR A 54 2.36 -21.73 16.06
CA THR A 54 3.37 -21.33 17.06
C THR A 54 4.35 -20.33 16.46
N ALA A 55 4.51 -19.19 17.12
CA ALA A 55 5.52 -18.22 16.78
C ALA A 55 6.93 -18.76 17.07
N ARG A 56 7.89 -18.49 16.18
CA ARG A 56 9.29 -18.94 16.27
C ARG A 56 10.22 -17.76 16.26
N TYR A 57 11.08 -17.66 17.27
CA TYR A 57 12.17 -16.71 17.29
C TYR A 57 13.26 -17.22 16.33
N VAL A 58 13.70 -16.37 15.39
CA VAL A 58 14.72 -16.73 14.40
C VAL A 58 16.04 -15.99 14.58
N GLY A 59 16.10 -15.03 15.50
CA GLY A 59 17.34 -14.37 15.88
C GLY A 59 18.05 -13.58 14.79
N ALA A 60 17.39 -13.29 13.67
CA ALA A 60 17.95 -12.51 12.58
C ALA A 60 18.33 -11.10 13.04
N HIS A 61 18.87 -10.26 12.15
CA HIS A 61 19.53 -8.98 12.45
C HIS A 61 18.72 -8.04 13.37
N LEU A 62 17.38 -8.16 13.38
CA LEU A 62 16.47 -7.33 14.18
C LEU A 62 15.75 -8.09 15.30
N GLY A 63 16.16 -9.34 15.60
CA GLY A 63 15.51 -10.17 16.62
C GLY A 63 14.12 -10.60 16.21
N ASP A 64 13.99 -11.14 15.00
CA ASP A 64 12.75 -11.43 14.32
C ASP A 64 12.03 -12.63 14.87
N TRP A 65 10.71 -12.56 14.82
CA TRP A 65 9.79 -13.65 15.07
C TRP A 65 9.04 -14.00 13.79
N HIS A 66 9.01 -15.27 13.43
CA HIS A 66 8.21 -15.77 12.33
C HIS A 66 6.96 -16.46 12.84
N VAL A 67 5.81 -16.12 12.26
CA VAL A 67 4.53 -16.75 12.55
C VAL A 67 4.05 -17.45 11.29
N PRO A 68 4.18 -18.80 11.23
CA PRO A 68 3.72 -19.55 10.08
C PRO A 68 2.20 -19.53 9.98
N MET A 69 1.70 -19.52 8.74
CA MET A 69 0.28 -19.64 8.42
C MET A 69 -0.03 -21.05 7.93
N PRO A 70 -1.31 -21.50 8.01
CA PRO A 70 -1.72 -22.83 7.52
C PRO A 70 -1.47 -23.07 6.02
N ASP A 71 -1.41 -22.01 5.23
CA ASP A 71 -1.16 -22.04 3.78
C ASP A 71 0.34 -22.00 3.39
N GLY A 72 1.24 -22.09 4.37
CA GLY A 72 2.68 -22.09 4.19
C GLY A 72 3.33 -20.69 4.12
N ARG A 73 2.55 -19.62 4.02
CA ARG A 73 3.07 -18.25 4.16
C ARG A 73 3.40 -17.95 5.63
N LYS A 74 4.04 -16.83 5.89
CA LYS A 74 4.37 -16.37 7.26
C LYS A 74 4.22 -14.88 7.42
N TRP A 75 3.85 -14.46 8.62
CA TRP A 75 4.04 -13.10 9.12
C TRP A 75 5.43 -13.00 9.76
N VAL A 76 6.02 -11.81 9.66
CA VAL A 76 7.26 -11.47 10.35
C VAL A 76 6.97 -10.39 11.37
N VAL A 77 7.55 -10.50 12.55
CA VAL A 77 7.47 -9.46 13.60
C VAL A 77 8.89 -9.09 13.95
N GLU A 78 9.27 -7.87 13.61
CA GLU A 78 10.64 -7.39 13.72
C GLU A 78 10.72 -6.07 14.49
N ARG A 79 11.93 -5.53 14.64
CA ARG A 79 12.17 -4.26 15.31
C ARG A 79 12.22 -3.13 14.29
N ASP A 80 11.45 -2.07 14.52
CA ASP A 80 11.71 -0.75 13.94
C ASP A 80 12.43 0.12 14.98
N GLY A 81 13.60 0.64 14.62
CA GLY A 81 14.40 1.51 15.50
C GLY A 81 13.83 2.91 15.68
N SER A 82 12.83 3.32 14.90
CA SER A 82 12.19 4.63 14.97
C SER A 82 11.01 4.67 15.95
N VAL A 83 10.50 3.49 16.34
CA VAL A 83 9.32 3.35 17.21
C VAL A 83 9.72 3.18 18.66
N THR A 84 8.98 3.81 19.57
CA THR A 84 9.24 3.77 21.03
C THR A 84 8.95 2.38 21.61
N ASP A 85 9.95 1.78 22.27
CA ASP A 85 9.79 0.49 22.97
C ASP A 85 8.84 0.58 24.19
N PRO A 86 8.09 -0.48 24.52
CA PRO A 86 8.02 -1.77 23.81
C PRO A 86 7.25 -1.67 22.49
N SER A 87 7.86 -2.17 21.42
CA SER A 87 7.39 -1.99 20.05
C SER A 87 7.54 -3.25 19.20
N ALA A 88 6.81 -3.26 18.10
CA ALA A 88 6.93 -4.26 17.06
C ALA A 88 6.52 -3.67 15.69
N GLU A 89 7.25 -4.03 14.65
CA GLU A 89 6.83 -3.91 13.27
C GLU A 89 6.28 -5.25 12.81
N VAL A 90 5.05 -5.25 12.32
CA VAL A 90 4.33 -6.45 11.87
C VAL A 90 4.26 -6.45 10.37
N VAL A 91 5.04 -7.32 9.73
CA VAL A 91 5.16 -7.43 8.27
C VAL A 91 4.32 -8.59 7.77
N SER A 92 3.39 -8.31 6.86
CA SER A 92 2.55 -9.32 6.24
C SER A 92 3.32 -10.16 5.21
N PRO A 93 2.87 -11.38 4.89
CA PRO A 93 3.27 -12.03 3.66
C PRO A 93 2.78 -11.25 2.44
N VAL A 94 3.19 -11.68 1.24
CA VAL A 94 2.55 -11.21 0.01
C VAL A 94 1.07 -11.61 0.03
N CYS A 95 0.20 -10.62 -0.07
CA CYS A 95 -1.25 -10.75 0.02
C CYS A 95 -1.91 -10.45 -1.33
N ARG A 96 -3.14 -10.95 -1.49
CA ARG A 96 -4.07 -10.64 -2.57
C ARG A 96 -5.35 -10.03 -2.00
N TRP A 97 -6.23 -9.58 -2.86
CA TRP A 97 -7.51 -8.98 -2.45
C TRP A 97 -8.29 -9.85 -1.45
N ASP A 98 -8.32 -11.16 -1.66
CA ASP A 98 -9.04 -12.11 -0.80
C ASP A 98 -8.40 -12.30 0.58
N ASP A 99 -7.16 -11.83 0.78
CA ASP A 99 -6.47 -11.83 2.07
C ASP A 99 -6.84 -10.63 2.97
N LEU A 100 -7.58 -9.64 2.44
CA LEU A 100 -7.98 -8.46 3.22
C LEU A 100 -8.65 -8.82 4.57
N PRO A 101 -9.63 -9.74 4.63
CA PRO A 101 -10.25 -10.11 5.91
C PRO A 101 -9.23 -10.64 6.93
N MET A 102 -8.25 -11.44 6.48
CA MET A 102 -7.18 -11.99 7.32
C MET A 102 -6.28 -10.87 7.86
N VAL A 103 -5.86 -9.92 7.03
CA VAL A 103 -5.03 -8.77 7.46
C VAL A 103 -5.74 -7.97 8.55
N LEU A 104 -7.04 -7.69 8.36
CA LEU A 104 -7.84 -6.96 9.35
C LEU A 104 -8.04 -7.75 10.64
N ALA A 105 -8.15 -9.08 10.56
CA ALA A 105 -8.26 -9.94 11.73
C ALA A 105 -6.95 -9.97 12.53
N VAL A 106 -5.79 -9.99 11.88
CA VAL A 106 -4.48 -9.89 12.53
C VAL A 106 -4.35 -8.54 13.26
N ALA A 107 -4.70 -7.43 12.62
CA ALA A 107 -4.68 -6.12 13.28
C ALA A 107 -5.59 -6.09 14.54
N LYS A 108 -6.78 -6.69 14.48
CA LYS A 108 -7.66 -6.84 15.64
C LYS A 108 -7.05 -7.72 16.73
N ALA A 109 -6.39 -8.83 16.36
CA ALA A 109 -5.78 -9.76 17.31
C ALA A 109 -4.63 -9.12 18.09
N ILE A 110 -3.73 -8.38 17.42
CA ILE A 110 -2.63 -7.68 18.11
C ILE A 110 -3.14 -6.54 18.97
N ARG A 111 -4.16 -5.79 18.52
CA ARG A 111 -4.83 -4.76 19.32
C ARG A 111 -5.46 -5.35 20.58
N ALA A 112 -6.14 -6.48 20.47
CA ALA A 112 -6.74 -7.18 21.62
C ALA A 112 -5.69 -7.69 22.62
N ALA A 113 -4.47 -7.97 22.14
CA ALA A 113 -3.33 -8.35 22.98
C ALA A 113 -2.65 -7.15 23.68
N GLY A 114 -3.08 -5.91 23.41
CA GLY A 114 -2.56 -4.70 24.02
C GLY A 114 -1.67 -3.83 23.14
N ALA A 115 -1.47 -4.19 21.88
CA ALA A 115 -0.77 -3.33 20.92
C ALA A 115 -1.54 -2.01 20.72
N LYS A 116 -0.80 -0.93 20.55
CA LYS A 116 -1.29 0.43 20.29
C LYS A 116 -0.55 1.00 19.11
N ALA A 117 -1.08 2.08 18.55
CA ALA A 117 -0.36 2.91 17.59
C ALA A 117 -0.41 4.35 18.10
N ASP A 118 0.74 4.91 18.35
CA ASP A 118 0.91 6.30 18.76
C ASP A 118 1.51 7.15 17.63
N SER A 119 1.93 8.38 17.95
CA SER A 119 2.48 9.29 16.95
C SER A 119 3.81 8.84 16.36
N SER A 120 4.57 7.94 17.02
CA SER A 120 5.81 7.38 16.46
C SER A 120 5.56 6.34 15.38
N CYS A 121 4.37 5.73 15.38
CA CYS A 121 4.02 4.64 14.47
C CYS A 121 3.55 5.14 13.10
N GLY A 122 3.84 4.34 12.08
CA GLY A 122 3.32 4.48 10.72
C GLY A 122 2.69 3.18 10.20
N ILE A 123 2.12 3.28 9.03
CA ILE A 123 1.74 2.13 8.20
C ILE A 123 2.37 2.31 6.83
N HIS A 124 2.99 1.27 6.32
CA HIS A 124 3.48 1.21 4.96
C HIS A 124 2.68 0.19 4.17
N VAL A 125 2.25 0.58 2.97
CA VAL A 125 1.54 -0.32 2.06
C VAL A 125 2.39 -0.51 0.82
N HIS A 126 2.75 -1.75 0.55
CA HIS A 126 3.54 -2.17 -0.59
C HIS A 126 2.62 -2.75 -1.66
N ILE A 127 2.73 -2.26 -2.88
CA ILE A 127 2.06 -2.85 -4.05
C ILE A 127 3.12 -3.54 -4.89
N GLY A 128 2.90 -4.80 -5.25
CA GLY A 128 3.83 -5.53 -6.12
C GLY A 128 4.07 -4.77 -7.42
N LEU A 129 5.33 -4.68 -7.86
CA LEU A 129 5.68 -4.01 -9.11
C LEU A 129 4.97 -4.66 -10.31
N GLY A 130 4.81 -5.99 -10.29
CA GLY A 130 3.96 -6.77 -11.19
C GLY A 130 4.06 -6.32 -12.64
N GLU A 131 2.92 -5.90 -13.21
CA GLU A 131 2.77 -5.47 -14.60
C GLU A 131 3.17 -4.00 -14.86
N HIS A 132 3.72 -3.32 -13.85
CA HIS A 132 4.17 -1.96 -14.06
C HIS A 132 5.35 -1.90 -15.05
N THR A 133 5.29 -0.90 -15.91
CA THR A 133 6.36 -0.49 -16.82
C THR A 133 6.90 0.87 -16.38
N PRO A 134 8.04 1.32 -16.87
CA PRO A 134 8.52 2.69 -16.63
C PRO A 134 7.47 3.75 -16.97
N ALA A 135 6.70 3.53 -18.04
CA ALA A 135 5.63 4.44 -18.44
C ALA A 135 4.47 4.46 -17.45
N SER A 136 4.06 3.31 -16.88
CA SER A 136 3.01 3.27 -15.87
C SER A 136 3.49 3.80 -14.52
N LEU A 137 4.75 3.56 -14.12
CA LEU A 137 5.33 4.19 -12.93
C LEU A 137 5.41 5.73 -13.07
N ARG A 138 5.75 6.24 -14.25
CA ARG A 138 5.69 7.68 -14.50
C ARG A 138 4.28 8.23 -14.32
N ARG A 139 3.26 7.51 -14.81
CA ARG A 139 1.86 7.88 -14.57
C ARG A 139 1.50 7.85 -13.09
N LEU A 140 1.96 6.83 -12.37
CA LEU A 140 1.76 6.71 -10.91
C LEU A 140 2.30 7.92 -10.16
N VAL A 141 3.55 8.30 -10.42
CA VAL A 141 4.18 9.49 -9.83
C VAL A 141 3.37 10.74 -10.14
N ASN A 142 2.93 10.90 -11.38
CA ASN A 142 2.10 12.05 -11.78
C ASN A 142 0.74 12.07 -11.07
N ILE A 143 0.07 10.93 -10.94
CA ILE A 143 -1.20 10.79 -10.21
C ILE A 143 -1.02 11.16 -8.74
N VAL A 144 -0.01 10.61 -8.08
CA VAL A 144 0.28 10.88 -6.68
C VAL A 144 0.59 12.37 -6.48
N ASN A 145 1.50 12.94 -7.28
CA ASN A 145 1.81 14.37 -7.18
C ASN A 145 0.58 15.26 -7.40
N ALA A 146 -0.25 14.94 -8.41
CA ALA A 146 -1.46 15.72 -8.70
C ALA A 146 -2.50 15.66 -7.57
N LYS A 147 -2.45 14.66 -6.70
CA LYS A 147 -3.40 14.45 -5.61
C LYS A 147 -2.79 14.64 -4.22
N GLU A 148 -1.53 14.98 -4.13
CA GLU A 148 -0.75 14.98 -2.89
C GLU A 148 -1.35 15.87 -1.80
N ASP A 149 -1.85 17.08 -2.13
CA ASP A 149 -2.47 17.97 -1.16
C ASP A 149 -3.80 17.38 -0.63
N LEU A 150 -4.59 16.81 -1.53
CA LEU A 150 -5.83 16.13 -1.15
C LEU A 150 -5.55 14.87 -0.34
N LEU A 151 -4.54 14.08 -0.69
CA LEU A 151 -4.10 12.90 0.07
C LEU A 151 -3.62 13.30 1.47
N THR A 152 -2.80 14.34 1.56
CA THR A 152 -2.30 14.84 2.85
C THR A 152 -3.43 15.20 3.80
N GLN A 153 -4.45 15.90 3.29
CA GLN A 153 -5.62 16.29 4.08
C GLN A 153 -6.53 15.09 4.40
N ALA A 154 -6.84 14.26 3.39
CA ALA A 154 -7.74 13.11 3.53
C ALA A 154 -7.22 12.07 4.54
N LEU A 155 -5.91 11.84 4.54
CA LEU A 155 -5.24 10.89 5.42
C LEU A 155 -4.86 11.51 6.77
N GLY A 156 -4.96 12.84 6.91
CA GLY A 156 -4.55 13.57 8.12
C GLY A 156 -3.07 13.34 8.44
N ILE A 157 -2.21 13.36 7.42
CA ILE A 157 -0.78 13.10 7.59
C ILE A 157 -0.19 14.13 8.54
N ALA A 158 0.40 13.64 9.65
CA ALA A 158 1.00 14.52 10.65
C ALA A 158 2.17 15.32 10.03
N PRO A 159 2.27 16.65 10.31
CA PRO A 159 3.31 17.49 9.71
C PRO A 159 4.73 16.94 9.89
N TYR A 160 5.08 16.52 11.11
CA TYR A 160 6.40 15.97 11.39
C TYR A 160 6.71 14.69 10.59
N ARG A 161 5.69 13.84 10.29
CA ARG A 161 5.88 12.67 9.43
C ARG A 161 6.18 13.08 8.00
N ARG A 162 5.48 14.10 7.49
CA ARG A 162 5.68 14.65 6.15
C ARG A 162 7.10 15.20 5.98
N GLU A 163 7.65 15.82 7.01
CA GLU A 163 8.99 16.37 7.00
C GLU A 163 10.08 15.29 7.09
N ARG A 164 9.85 14.24 7.89
CA ARG A 164 10.88 13.28 8.26
C ARG A 164 10.80 11.95 7.49
N TRP A 165 9.59 11.45 7.24
CA TRP A 165 9.40 10.07 6.81
C TRP A 165 8.66 9.89 5.48
N CYS A 166 7.87 10.87 5.07
CA CYS A 166 7.03 10.80 3.88
C CYS A 166 6.95 12.16 3.15
N ALA A 167 8.12 12.68 2.77
CA ALA A 167 8.23 13.90 1.99
C ALA A 167 7.40 13.83 0.70
N PRO A 168 6.95 14.97 0.17
CA PRO A 168 6.32 15.06 -1.15
C PRO A 168 7.18 14.47 -2.26
N VAL A 169 6.56 14.20 -3.41
CA VAL A 169 7.31 13.90 -4.64
C VAL A 169 8.25 15.07 -4.93
N ALA A 170 9.55 14.77 -5.03
CA ALA A 170 10.56 15.82 -5.28
C ALA A 170 10.28 16.53 -6.62
N PRO A 171 10.16 17.86 -6.64
CA PRO A 171 9.83 18.61 -7.85
C PRO A 171 10.84 18.40 -8.98
N GLU A 172 12.12 18.31 -8.64
CA GLU A 172 13.21 18.09 -9.59
C GLU A 172 13.12 16.69 -10.22
N PHE A 173 12.77 15.67 -9.41
CA PHE A 173 12.50 14.33 -9.92
C PHE A 173 11.31 14.33 -10.86
N LEU A 174 10.19 14.93 -10.46
CA LEU A 174 8.99 15.03 -11.28
C LEU A 174 9.26 15.70 -12.64
N ALA A 175 9.99 16.82 -12.63
CA ALA A 175 10.36 17.54 -13.84
C ALA A 175 11.28 16.71 -14.75
N ALA A 176 12.32 16.08 -14.19
CA ALA A 176 13.25 15.23 -14.90
C ALA A 176 12.54 14.01 -15.51
N LEU A 177 11.68 13.34 -14.72
CA LEU A 177 10.90 12.17 -15.12
C LEU A 177 9.98 12.47 -16.32
N ASN A 178 9.26 13.60 -16.28
CA ASN A 178 8.32 13.97 -17.35
C ASN A 178 9.02 14.48 -18.61
N ARG A 179 10.21 15.08 -18.48
CA ARG A 179 11.04 15.49 -19.60
C ARG A 179 11.71 14.29 -20.28
N ALA A 180 12.34 13.42 -19.50
CA ALA A 180 13.12 12.29 -20.02
C ALA A 180 12.24 11.13 -20.51
N LYS A 181 11.08 10.90 -19.90
CA LYS A 181 10.16 9.79 -20.20
C LYS A 181 10.90 8.46 -20.33
N PRO A 182 11.60 7.99 -19.26
CA PRO A 182 12.47 6.82 -19.33
C PRO A 182 11.71 5.59 -19.84
N ASP A 183 12.39 4.80 -20.67
CA ASP A 183 11.92 3.56 -21.29
C ASP A 183 12.36 2.29 -20.54
N SER A 184 13.22 2.44 -19.51
CA SER A 184 13.68 1.34 -18.67
C SER A 184 13.65 1.71 -17.18
N PHE A 185 13.54 0.69 -16.32
CA PHE A 185 13.62 0.87 -14.88
C PHE A 185 14.99 1.40 -14.43
N GLU A 186 16.06 1.00 -15.13
CA GLU A 186 17.41 1.51 -14.87
C GLU A 186 17.48 3.03 -15.04
N LYS A 187 17.02 3.55 -16.19
CA LYS A 187 16.98 5.00 -16.43
C LYS A 187 16.09 5.73 -15.42
N MET A 188 15.00 5.10 -14.99
CA MET A 188 14.11 5.65 -13.98
C MET A 188 14.77 5.69 -12.60
N ALA A 189 15.49 4.62 -12.21
CA ALA A 189 16.27 4.54 -10.98
C ALA A 189 17.36 5.62 -10.92
N GLN A 190 18.08 5.84 -12.03
CA GLN A 190 19.07 6.93 -12.14
C GLN A 190 18.45 8.30 -11.81
N LEU A 191 17.27 8.58 -12.36
CA LEU A 191 16.55 9.83 -12.07
C LEU A 191 16.08 9.88 -10.62
N TRP A 192 15.54 8.76 -10.11
CA TRP A 192 15.07 8.67 -8.73
C TRP A 192 16.17 9.01 -7.73
N TYR A 193 17.28 8.27 -7.75
CA TYR A 193 18.38 8.47 -6.79
C TYR A 193 19.06 9.83 -6.96
N LYS A 194 19.13 10.35 -8.17
CA LYS A 194 19.72 11.68 -8.42
C LYS A 194 18.89 12.82 -7.82
N TYR A 195 17.56 12.72 -7.79
CA TYR A 195 16.69 13.85 -7.47
C TYR A 195 15.80 13.63 -6.24
N SER A 196 15.75 12.42 -5.69
CA SER A 196 14.94 12.10 -4.51
C SER A 196 15.79 11.85 -3.25
N GLY A 197 17.01 12.40 -3.20
CA GLY A 197 17.85 12.35 -2.01
C GLY A 197 18.63 11.04 -1.84
N GLY A 198 19.09 10.44 -2.94
CA GLY A 198 19.98 9.27 -2.89
C GLY A 198 21.27 9.57 -2.10
N SER A 199 21.72 8.62 -1.29
CA SER A 199 22.86 8.74 -0.38
C SER A 199 24.22 8.78 -1.10
N SER A 200 24.28 8.34 -2.36
CA SER A 200 25.48 8.32 -3.20
C SER A 200 25.22 8.95 -4.57
N ARG A 201 26.31 9.38 -5.23
CA ARG A 201 26.29 9.82 -6.64
C ARG A 201 26.13 8.64 -7.61
N ASP A 202 26.60 7.45 -7.21
CA ASP A 202 26.36 6.22 -7.95
C ASP A 202 24.99 5.63 -7.56
N TRP A 203 24.06 5.67 -8.49
CA TRP A 203 22.72 5.15 -8.29
C TRP A 203 22.70 3.63 -7.97
N ARG A 204 23.71 2.88 -8.43
CA ARG A 204 23.82 1.44 -8.14
C ARG A 204 24.19 1.20 -6.68
N GLU A 205 25.01 2.08 -6.10
CA GLU A 205 25.30 2.05 -4.69
C GLU A 205 24.07 2.36 -3.85
N CYS A 206 23.29 3.40 -4.21
CA CYS A 206 22.02 3.68 -3.58
C CYS A 206 21.07 2.47 -3.66
N ALA A 207 20.95 1.81 -4.83
CA ALA A 207 20.09 0.65 -5.00
C ALA A 207 20.49 -0.57 -4.14
N ARG A 208 21.75 -0.68 -3.75
CA ARG A 208 22.27 -1.71 -2.83
C ARG A 208 22.15 -1.33 -1.36
N THR A 209 21.92 -0.06 -1.06
CA THR A 209 21.83 0.44 0.32
C THR A 209 20.43 0.23 0.85
N HIS A 210 20.23 -0.70 1.79
CA HIS A 210 18.92 -1.07 2.32
C HIS A 210 18.10 0.14 2.83
N TYR A 211 18.76 1.05 3.56
CA TYR A 211 18.16 2.25 4.13
C TYR A 211 18.57 3.53 3.38
N ASP A 212 18.61 3.47 2.03
CA ASP A 212 18.92 4.67 1.25
C ASP A 212 17.96 5.81 1.58
N SER A 213 18.48 7.03 1.71
CA SER A 213 17.70 8.20 2.14
C SER A 213 16.60 8.60 1.16
N SER A 214 16.68 8.19 -0.11
CA SER A 214 15.63 8.40 -1.10
C SER A 214 14.30 7.71 -0.76
N ARG A 215 14.30 6.76 0.18
CA ARG A 215 13.08 6.06 0.61
C ARG A 215 12.06 6.92 1.37
N TYR A 216 12.50 8.07 1.92
CA TYR A 216 11.67 8.88 2.82
C TYR A 216 10.71 9.82 2.08
N HIS A 217 10.02 9.30 1.06
CA HIS A 217 8.94 9.94 0.34
C HIS A 217 7.59 9.26 0.60
N LEU A 218 6.49 10.02 0.49
CA LEU A 218 5.11 9.50 0.54
C LEU A 218 4.93 8.30 -0.41
N LEU A 219 5.46 8.45 -1.64
CA LEU A 219 5.59 7.40 -2.63
C LEU A 219 7.07 7.03 -2.73
N ASN A 220 7.45 5.91 -2.15
CA ASN A 220 8.81 5.41 -2.18
C ASN A 220 9.00 4.42 -3.35
N LEU A 221 9.87 4.79 -4.30
CA LEU A 221 10.27 3.94 -5.41
C LEU A 221 11.63 3.23 -5.18
N HIS A 222 12.34 3.51 -4.07
CA HIS A 222 13.53 2.75 -3.72
C HIS A 222 13.22 1.25 -3.61
N ALA A 223 12.08 0.88 -3.03
CA ALA A 223 11.63 -0.51 -2.96
C ALA A 223 11.41 -1.17 -4.33
N ALA A 224 11.16 -0.37 -5.39
CA ALA A 224 11.04 -0.87 -6.76
C ALA A 224 12.38 -1.04 -7.46
N PHE A 225 13.42 -0.30 -7.05
CA PHE A 225 14.73 -0.27 -7.70
C PHE A 225 15.82 -0.94 -6.89
N SER A 226 15.61 -1.22 -5.60
CA SER A 226 16.58 -1.86 -4.73
C SER A 226 16.92 -3.27 -5.22
N THR A 227 18.22 -3.60 -5.19
CA THR A 227 18.73 -4.92 -5.56
C THR A 227 18.88 -5.85 -4.35
N GLU A 228 18.67 -5.32 -3.14
CA GLU A 228 18.81 -6.08 -1.88
C GLU A 228 17.51 -6.81 -1.48
N ARG A 229 16.39 -6.51 -2.15
CA ARG A 229 15.10 -7.10 -1.83
C ARG A 229 14.70 -8.14 -2.89
N PRO A 230 14.20 -9.32 -2.49
CA PRO A 230 13.77 -10.36 -3.43
C PRO A 230 12.48 -9.99 -4.18
N ALA A 231 11.68 -9.08 -3.62
CA ALA A 231 10.43 -8.61 -4.21
C ALA A 231 10.48 -7.10 -4.44
N HIS A 232 10.30 -6.70 -5.70
CA HIS A 232 10.19 -5.29 -6.05
C HIS A 232 8.78 -4.79 -5.82
N THR A 233 8.65 -3.69 -5.06
CA THR A 233 7.36 -3.10 -4.70
C THR A 233 7.36 -1.59 -4.86
N ILE A 234 6.16 -1.04 -5.02
CA ILE A 234 5.86 0.39 -4.91
C ILE A 234 5.36 0.59 -3.48
N GLU A 235 6.06 1.39 -2.68
CA GLU A 235 5.72 1.58 -1.28
C GLU A 235 5.05 2.94 -1.05
N PHE A 236 3.91 2.92 -0.36
CA PHE A 236 3.22 4.12 0.13
C PHE A 236 3.46 4.25 1.64
N ARG A 237 4.15 5.33 2.05
CA ARG A 237 4.57 5.60 3.44
C ARG A 237 3.75 6.69 4.13
N ALA A 238 2.65 7.10 3.51
CA ALA A 238 1.88 8.29 3.90
C ALA A 238 1.10 8.14 5.22
N PHE A 239 0.87 6.93 5.69
CA PHE A 239 -0.17 6.70 6.69
C PHE A 239 0.37 6.82 8.12
N ASN A 240 -0.36 7.55 8.98
CA ASN A 240 -0.14 7.50 10.42
C ASN A 240 -0.48 6.10 10.94
N GLY A 241 0.21 5.67 12.00
CA GLY A 241 -0.05 4.38 12.65
C GLY A 241 -1.49 4.26 13.15
N THR A 242 -2.07 3.09 12.94
CA THR A 242 -3.40 2.75 13.44
C THR A 242 -3.62 1.24 13.46
N LEU A 243 -4.42 0.76 14.40
CA LEU A 243 -4.94 -0.61 14.43
C LEU A 243 -6.47 -0.64 14.23
N ASP A 244 -7.00 0.44 13.66
CA ASP A 244 -8.40 0.52 13.23
C ASP A 244 -8.55 -0.23 11.89
N PRO A 245 -9.30 -1.34 11.84
CA PRO A 245 -9.43 -2.16 10.64
C PRO A 245 -10.05 -1.41 9.46
N ASP A 246 -10.95 -0.47 9.72
CA ASP A 246 -11.62 0.30 8.65
C ASP A 246 -10.63 1.25 7.96
N LYS A 247 -9.72 1.85 8.73
CA LYS A 247 -8.64 2.67 8.18
C LYS A 247 -7.64 1.83 7.41
N ILE A 248 -7.20 0.69 7.98
CA ILE A 248 -6.27 -0.23 7.31
C ILE A 248 -6.85 -0.68 5.97
N LEU A 249 -8.12 -1.11 5.93
CA LEU A 249 -8.82 -1.48 4.72
C LEU A 249 -8.80 -0.34 3.69
N ALA A 250 -9.18 0.86 4.13
CA ALA A 250 -9.23 2.03 3.25
C ALA A 250 -7.86 2.38 2.65
N TYR A 251 -6.78 2.26 3.42
CA TYR A 251 -5.42 2.54 2.98
C TYR A 251 -4.94 1.53 1.94
N ILE A 252 -5.14 0.24 2.18
CA ILE A 252 -4.78 -0.81 1.21
C ILE A 252 -5.56 -0.63 -0.09
N GLN A 253 -6.88 -0.47 0.00
CA GLN A 253 -7.74 -0.27 -1.17
C GLN A 253 -7.33 0.98 -1.96
N LEU A 254 -6.98 2.09 -1.29
CA LEU A 254 -6.53 3.32 -1.94
C LEU A 254 -5.24 3.10 -2.74
N CYS A 255 -4.23 2.43 -2.14
CA CYS A 255 -2.96 2.15 -2.81
C CYS A 255 -3.13 1.24 -4.03
N LEU A 256 -3.92 0.16 -3.90
CA LEU A 256 -4.27 -0.73 -5.01
C LEU A 256 -4.99 0.02 -6.14
N ALA A 257 -5.89 0.93 -5.79
CA ALA A 257 -6.67 1.70 -6.77
C ALA A 257 -5.82 2.74 -7.52
N ILE A 258 -4.92 3.44 -6.82
CA ILE A 258 -3.98 4.38 -7.43
C ILE A 258 -3.05 3.65 -8.41
N SER A 259 -2.52 2.50 -8.00
CA SER A 259 -1.70 1.64 -8.83
C SER A 259 -2.48 1.14 -10.05
N ALA A 260 -3.70 0.63 -9.88
CA ALA A 260 -4.57 0.20 -10.98
C ALA A 260 -4.85 1.35 -11.98
N GLN A 261 -5.12 2.56 -11.49
CA GLN A 261 -5.29 3.73 -12.34
C GLN A 261 -4.03 4.00 -13.18
N ALA A 262 -2.85 3.88 -12.59
CA ALA A 262 -1.58 4.06 -13.31
C ALA A 262 -1.35 3.00 -14.38
N LEU A 263 -1.76 1.76 -14.14
CA LEU A 263 -1.68 0.66 -15.12
C LEU A 263 -2.63 0.89 -16.30
N THR A 264 -3.87 1.27 -16.04
CA THR A 264 -4.94 1.32 -17.04
C THR A 264 -5.04 2.65 -17.79
N SER A 265 -4.54 3.74 -17.21
CA SER A 265 -4.61 5.07 -17.84
C SER A 265 -3.66 5.20 -19.02
N LYS A 266 -4.10 5.86 -20.09
CA LYS A 266 -3.22 6.22 -21.23
C LYS A 266 -2.21 7.30 -20.87
N ALA A 267 -2.62 8.27 -20.05
CA ALA A 267 -1.80 9.39 -19.59
C ALA A 267 -2.21 9.85 -18.18
N ALA A 268 -1.32 10.56 -17.51
CA ALA A 268 -1.61 11.22 -16.23
C ALA A 268 -0.88 12.58 -16.20
N SER A 269 -1.63 13.63 -15.86
CA SER A 269 -1.08 14.97 -15.64
C SER A 269 -0.50 15.09 -14.25
N PRO A 270 0.68 15.70 -14.07
CA PRO A 270 1.24 16.01 -12.75
C PRO A 270 0.65 17.28 -12.12
N ILE A 271 -0.19 18.01 -12.85
CA ILE A 271 -0.72 19.31 -12.39
C ILE A 271 -1.67 19.11 -11.22
N ARG A 272 -1.46 19.83 -10.13
CA ARG A 272 -2.32 19.83 -8.97
C ARG A 272 -3.58 20.66 -9.26
N PRO A 273 -4.78 20.07 -9.19
CA PRO A 273 -6.01 20.81 -9.40
C PRO A 273 -6.30 21.71 -8.20
N VAL A 274 -6.67 22.95 -8.47
CA VAL A 274 -7.23 23.85 -7.47
C VAL A 274 -8.69 23.49 -7.27
N THR A 275 -9.16 23.43 -6.01
CA THR A 275 -10.56 23.15 -5.68
C THR A 275 -10.98 23.86 -4.40
N ASP A 276 -12.17 24.46 -4.43
CA ASP A 276 -12.78 25.09 -3.25
C ASP A 276 -13.52 24.08 -2.38
N ASN A 277 -13.74 22.87 -2.90
CA ASN A 277 -14.41 21.77 -2.21
C ASN A 277 -13.58 20.47 -2.28
N PRO A 278 -12.56 20.34 -1.40
CA PRO A 278 -11.70 19.17 -1.36
C PRO A 278 -12.45 17.85 -1.19
N LYS A 279 -13.50 17.83 -0.33
CA LYS A 279 -14.31 16.62 -0.08
C LYS A 279 -15.02 16.12 -1.34
N TYR A 280 -15.65 17.02 -2.08
CA TYR A 280 -16.30 16.69 -3.35
C TYR A 280 -15.28 16.22 -4.39
N ALA A 281 -14.19 16.96 -4.57
CA ALA A 281 -13.15 16.64 -5.53
C ALA A 281 -12.52 15.27 -5.26
N PHE A 282 -12.25 14.96 -3.99
CA PHE A 282 -11.69 13.67 -3.60
C PHE A 282 -12.69 12.53 -3.78
N ARG A 283 -13.95 12.73 -3.37
CA ARG A 283 -15.03 11.75 -3.62
C ARG A 283 -15.18 11.44 -5.11
N CYS A 284 -15.18 12.45 -5.97
CA CYS A 284 -15.25 12.24 -7.42
C CYS A 284 -14.03 11.46 -7.94
N TRP A 285 -12.85 11.69 -7.38
CA TRP A 285 -11.67 10.93 -7.72
C TRP A 285 -11.77 9.48 -7.25
N LEU A 286 -12.23 9.21 -6.02
CA LEU A 286 -12.48 7.84 -5.54
C LEU A 286 -13.42 7.07 -6.47
N LEU A 287 -14.50 7.69 -6.95
CA LEU A 287 -15.39 7.06 -7.92
C LEU A 287 -14.67 6.73 -9.24
N LYS A 288 -13.79 7.63 -9.73
CA LYS A 288 -12.94 7.38 -10.91
C LYS A 288 -11.91 6.27 -10.67
N LEU A 289 -11.47 6.07 -9.44
CA LEU A 289 -10.62 4.97 -9.02
C LEU A 289 -11.37 3.62 -8.94
N GLY A 290 -12.70 3.62 -9.10
CA GLY A 290 -13.51 2.41 -9.02
C GLY A 290 -14.07 2.11 -7.62
N PHE A 291 -14.07 3.07 -6.70
CA PHE A 291 -14.70 2.91 -5.39
C PHE A 291 -16.23 2.98 -5.51
N ILE A 292 -16.82 1.98 -6.17
CA ILE A 292 -18.26 1.88 -6.45
C ILE A 292 -18.79 0.59 -5.80
N GLY A 293 -20.00 0.67 -5.23
CA GLY A 293 -20.63 -0.46 -4.55
C GLY A 293 -20.28 -0.57 -3.06
N ASP A 294 -20.82 -1.61 -2.43
CA ASP A 294 -20.74 -1.80 -0.98
C ASP A 294 -19.36 -2.21 -0.48
N ASP A 295 -18.60 -2.96 -1.27
CA ASP A 295 -17.22 -3.37 -0.96
C ASP A 295 -16.29 -2.18 -0.64
N TYR A 296 -16.64 -0.98 -1.12
CA TYR A 296 -15.86 0.24 -0.96
C TYR A 296 -16.53 1.30 -0.09
N LYS A 297 -17.70 0.98 0.52
CA LYS A 297 -18.44 1.95 1.34
C LYS A 297 -17.61 2.46 2.50
N THR A 298 -17.07 1.56 3.31
CA THR A 298 -16.21 1.88 4.45
C THR A 298 -15.02 2.75 4.04
N ALA A 299 -14.31 2.37 2.97
CA ALA A 299 -13.17 3.14 2.50
C ALA A 299 -13.55 4.55 2.02
N ARG A 300 -14.68 4.70 1.29
CA ARG A 300 -15.17 6.03 0.91
C ARG A 300 -15.45 6.92 2.12
N GLU A 301 -16.11 6.38 3.14
CA GLU A 301 -16.45 7.11 4.37
C GLU A 301 -15.19 7.54 5.12
N VAL A 302 -14.24 6.62 5.32
CA VAL A 302 -12.97 6.88 5.99
C VAL A 302 -12.16 7.95 5.25
N LEU A 303 -11.99 7.80 3.95
CA LEU A 303 -11.09 8.63 3.14
C LEU A 303 -11.58 10.07 2.91
N ILE A 304 -12.90 10.33 3.02
CA ILE A 304 -13.43 11.70 2.90
C ILE A 304 -13.68 12.38 4.25
N LYS A 305 -13.53 11.66 5.37
CA LYS A 305 -13.95 12.10 6.69
C LYS A 305 -13.29 13.40 7.13
N LEU A 306 -11.97 13.53 6.91
CA LEU A 306 -11.18 14.67 7.37
C LEU A 306 -11.17 15.85 6.38
N LEU A 307 -11.70 15.65 5.18
CA LEU A 307 -11.72 16.72 4.17
C LEU A 307 -12.80 17.75 4.47
N PRO A 308 -12.50 19.05 4.35
CA PRO A 308 -13.49 20.10 4.46
C PRO A 308 -14.40 20.14 3.23
N GLY A 309 -15.57 20.74 3.39
CA GLY A 309 -16.54 20.93 2.33
C GLY A 309 -17.67 19.90 2.34
N ASN A 310 -18.41 19.84 1.26
CA ASN A 310 -19.59 19.02 1.08
C ASN A 310 -19.30 17.90 0.06
N SER A 311 -19.74 16.69 0.35
CA SER A 311 -19.53 15.54 -0.54
C SER A 311 -20.55 15.45 -1.70
N ALA A 312 -21.69 16.15 -1.63
CA ALA A 312 -22.77 16.07 -2.60
C ALA A 312 -22.66 17.12 -3.72
N TRP A 313 -22.17 18.33 -3.40
CA TRP A 313 -22.20 19.48 -4.29
C TRP A 313 -20.80 20.00 -4.62
N ARG A 314 -20.62 20.40 -5.89
CA ARG A 314 -19.32 20.94 -6.35
C ARG A 314 -19.00 22.31 -5.71
N GLN A 315 -20.01 23.16 -5.58
CA GLN A 315 -19.86 24.49 -4.96
C GLN A 315 -20.14 24.37 -3.47
N VAL A 316 -19.33 25.07 -2.67
CA VAL A 316 -19.63 25.31 -1.26
C VAL A 316 -20.64 26.45 -1.26
N ALA A 317 -21.84 26.21 -0.74
CA ALA A 317 -22.85 27.25 -0.59
C ALA A 317 -22.42 28.29 0.43
#